data_c283e2c6b4ac5886e4d8b3d6f63d7528
#
_entry.id   c283e2c6b4ac5886e4d8b3d6f63d7528
#
_cell.length_a   1.000
_cell.length_b   1.000
_cell.length_c   1.000
_cell.angle_alpha   90.00
_cell.angle_beta   90.00
_cell.angle_gamma   90.00
#
_symmetry.space_group_name_H-M   'P 1'
#
loop_
_entity.id
_entity.type
_entity.pdbx_description
1 polymer ?
#
loop_
_entity_poly.entity_id
_entity_poly.type
_entity_poly.pdbx_seq_one_letter_code
_entity_poly.pdbx_strand_id
1 'polypeptide(L)' 'MKVYFNNSCKICRSEINLYKKENIKDIDWIDITNNSDAEKETSRNDKELLRRLHVKENGKIIQGAEAFLYVWKKIPKYK' A
#
# COMPACT_ATOMS: atom_id res chain seq x y z
N MET A 1 -9.83 -2.78 -1.42
CA MET A 1 -8.71 -2.35 -0.57
C MET A 1 -7.73 -1.51 -1.38
N LYS A 2 -7.34 -0.37 -0.85
CA LYS A 2 -6.34 0.48 -1.48
C LYS A 2 -5.01 0.34 -0.75
N VAL A 3 -3.92 0.16 -1.49
CA VAL A 3 -2.59 0.04 -0.92
C VAL A 3 -1.73 1.20 -1.41
N TYR A 4 -1.27 2.02 -0.48
CA TYR A 4 -0.44 3.20 -0.78
C TYR A 4 1.02 2.85 -0.55
N PHE A 5 1.80 2.91 -1.61
CA PHE A 5 3.20 2.49 -1.56
C PHE A 5 4.15 3.55 -2.11
N ASN A 6 5.41 3.48 -1.68
CA ASN A 6 6.44 4.40 -2.14
C ASN A 6 7.21 3.79 -3.32
N ASN A 7 6.89 4.23 -4.52
CA ASN A 7 7.52 3.72 -5.74
C ASN A 7 8.97 4.19 -5.92
N SER A 8 9.38 5.22 -5.16
CA SER A 8 10.76 5.72 -5.24
C SER A 8 11.75 4.88 -4.43
N CYS A 9 11.26 4.02 -3.55
CA CYS A 9 12.07 3.13 -2.74
C CYS A 9 12.28 1.81 -3.49
N LYS A 10 13.53 1.46 -3.82
CA LYS A 10 13.82 0.25 -4.59
C LYS A 10 13.33 -1.04 -3.90
N ILE A 11 13.55 -1.14 -2.60
CA ILE A 11 13.13 -2.32 -1.82
C ILE A 11 11.61 -2.43 -1.78
N CYS A 12 10.94 -1.32 -1.47
CA CYS A 12 9.48 -1.28 -1.42
C CYS A 12 8.87 -1.60 -2.78
N ARG A 13 9.44 -1.02 -3.83
CA ARG A 13 8.96 -1.25 -5.20
C ARG A 13 9.10 -2.72 -5.60
N SER A 14 10.21 -3.36 -5.25
CA SER A 14 10.43 -4.78 -5.56
C SER A 14 9.39 -5.66 -4.90
N GLU A 15 9.09 -5.41 -3.62
CA GLU A 15 8.06 -6.14 -2.88
C GLU A 15 6.69 -5.95 -3.54
N ILE A 16 6.33 -4.70 -3.82
CA ILE A 16 5.03 -4.40 -4.41
C ILE A 16 4.91 -5.03 -5.81
N ASN A 17 5.97 -5.02 -6.60
CA ASN A 17 5.95 -5.65 -7.91
C ASN A 17 5.72 -7.16 -7.83
N LEU A 18 6.27 -7.82 -6.81
CA LEU A 18 6.00 -9.23 -6.57
C LEU A 18 4.52 -9.45 -6.28
N TYR A 19 3.92 -8.60 -5.44
CA TYR A 19 2.51 -8.70 -5.11
C TYR A 19 1.61 -8.42 -6.31
N LYS A 20 1.98 -7.44 -7.14
CA LYS A 20 1.22 -7.11 -8.36
C LYS A 20 1.14 -8.28 -9.34
N LYS A 21 2.16 -9.14 -9.36
CA LYS A 21 2.17 -10.31 -10.24
C LYS A 21 1.06 -11.30 -9.91
N GLU A 22 0.56 -11.27 -8.68
CA GLU A 22 -0.54 -12.15 -8.26
C GLU A 22 -1.89 -11.69 -8.82
N ASN A 23 -1.93 -10.49 -9.40
CA ASN A 23 -3.10 -9.97 -10.11
C ASN A 23 -4.39 -10.02 -9.28
N ILE A 24 -4.32 -9.55 -8.04
CA ILE A 24 -5.46 -9.54 -7.12
C ILE A 24 -6.40 -8.39 -7.47
N LYS A 25 -7.63 -8.70 -7.84
CA LYS A 25 -8.61 -7.69 -8.27
C LYS A 25 -9.09 -6.78 -7.14
N ASP A 26 -9.05 -7.25 -5.91
CA ASP A 26 -9.53 -6.49 -4.75
C ASP A 26 -8.55 -5.41 -4.28
N ILE A 27 -7.36 -5.36 -4.87
CA ILE A 27 -6.32 -4.42 -4.44
C ILE A 27 -6.09 -3.36 -5.49
N ASP A 28 -6.24 -2.08 -5.10
CA ASP A 28 -5.84 -0.94 -5.90
C ASP A 28 -4.48 -0.47 -5.40
N TRP A 29 -3.47 -0.55 -6.26
CA TRP A 29 -2.11 -0.15 -5.92
C TRP A 29 -1.92 1.33 -6.26
N ILE A 30 -1.65 2.14 -5.25
CA ILE A 30 -1.53 3.59 -5.40
C ILE A 30 -0.12 4.05 -5.08
N ASP A 31 0.55 4.60 -6.09
CA ASP A 31 1.87 5.20 -5.91
C ASP A 31 1.69 6.56 -5.23
N ILE A 32 2.32 6.74 -4.08
CA ILE A 32 2.18 7.97 -3.31
C ILE A 32 3.17 9.05 -3.72
N THR A 33 4.09 8.75 -4.63
CA THR A 33 5.09 9.70 -5.08
C THR A 33 4.42 10.83 -5.87
N ASN A 34 4.55 12.07 -5.38
CA ASN A 34 3.93 13.25 -5.98
C ASN A 34 2.41 13.09 -6.13
N ASN A 35 1.76 12.49 -5.15
CA ASN A 35 0.32 12.22 -5.19
C ASN A 35 -0.39 12.90 -4.01
N SER A 36 -0.85 14.13 -4.23
CA SER A 36 -1.56 14.88 -3.19
C SER A 36 -2.93 14.27 -2.86
N ASP A 37 -3.53 13.55 -3.80
CA ASP A 37 -4.81 12.88 -3.56
C ASP A 37 -4.66 11.78 -2.50
N ALA A 38 -3.53 11.08 -2.51
CA ALA A 38 -3.26 10.06 -1.50
C ALA A 38 -3.18 10.65 -0.10
N GLU A 39 -2.60 11.86 0.01
CA GLU A 39 -2.54 12.55 1.29
C GLU A 39 -3.95 12.89 1.80
N LYS A 40 -4.82 13.35 0.91
CA LYS A 40 -6.20 13.68 1.27
C LYS A 40 -6.99 12.44 1.66
N GLU A 41 -6.85 11.37 0.91
CA GLU A 41 -7.59 10.13 1.15
C GLU A 41 -7.20 9.46 2.46
N THR A 42 -5.93 9.55 2.84
CA THR A 42 -5.42 8.89 4.04
C THR A 42 -5.38 9.80 5.25
N SER A 43 -5.53 11.11 5.06
CA SER A 43 -5.32 12.13 6.10
C SER A 43 -3.90 12.04 6.68
N ARG A 44 -2.95 11.61 5.87
CA ARG A 44 -1.54 11.50 6.23
C ARG A 44 -0.72 12.43 5.34
N ASN A 45 0.35 13.00 5.87
CA ASN A 45 1.23 13.82 5.05
C ASN A 45 2.17 12.94 4.22
N ASP A 46 2.87 13.56 3.26
CA ASP A 46 3.75 12.83 2.36
C ASP A 46 4.88 12.12 3.09
N LYS A 47 5.41 12.72 4.16
CA LYS A 47 6.49 12.11 4.93
C LYS A 47 6.06 10.79 5.56
N GLU A 48 4.87 10.75 6.12
CA GLU A 48 4.36 9.51 6.71
C GLU A 48 4.09 8.46 5.66
N LEU A 49 3.50 8.86 4.53
CA LEU A 49 3.22 7.94 3.42
C LEU A 49 4.50 7.35 2.84
N LEU A 50 5.58 8.13 2.78
CA LEU A 50 6.86 7.66 2.27
C LEU A 50 7.59 6.72 3.22
N ARG A 51 7.31 6.81 4.52
CA ARG A 51 8.02 6.03 5.54
C ARG A 51 7.44 4.65 5.77
N ARG A 52 6.13 4.47 5.52
CA ARG A 52 5.45 3.22 5.85
C ARG A 52 4.45 2.85 4.78
N LEU A 53 4.21 1.55 4.65
CA LEU A 53 3.13 1.07 3.82
C LEU A 53 1.79 1.42 4.49
N HIS A 54 0.85 1.92 3.71
CA HIS A 54 -0.49 2.25 4.19
C HIS A 54 -1.53 1.47 3.39
N VAL A 55 -2.57 1.02 4.09
CA VAL A 55 -3.68 0.32 3.48
C VAL A 55 -4.97 0.99 3.93
N LYS A 56 -5.91 1.19 3.01
CA LYS A 56 -7.24 1.68 3.34
C LYS A 56 -8.24 0.57 3.07
N GLU A 57 -8.93 0.12 4.12
CA GLU A 57 -9.92 -0.93 4.04
C GLU A 57 -11.12 -0.55 4.89
N ASN A 58 -12.31 -0.53 4.28
CA ASN A 58 -13.56 -0.19 4.98
C ASN A 58 -13.49 1.13 5.74
N GLY A 59 -12.84 2.12 5.15
CA GLY A 59 -12.72 3.45 5.74
C GLY A 59 -11.64 3.57 6.81
N LYS A 60 -10.94 2.48 7.11
CA LYS A 60 -9.86 2.49 8.11
C LYS A 60 -8.50 2.56 7.42
N ILE A 61 -7.58 3.29 8.05
CA ILE A 61 -6.19 3.38 7.58
C ILE A 61 -5.32 2.53 8.48
N ILE A 62 -4.63 1.56 7.87
CA ILE A 62 -3.71 0.67 8.56
C ILE A 62 -2.30 0.96 8.04
N GLN A 63 -1.31 0.97 8.92
CA GLN A 63 0.05 1.32 8.52
C GLN A 63 1.07 0.36 9.10
N GLY A 64 2.25 0.35 8.50
CA GLY A 64 3.38 -0.42 8.97
C GLY A 64 3.21 -1.93 8.78
N ALA A 65 3.71 -2.71 9.75
CA ALA A 65 3.68 -4.16 9.67
C ALA A 65 2.26 -4.72 9.53
N GLU A 66 1.30 -4.09 10.20
CA GLU A 66 -0.10 -4.52 10.12
C GLU A 66 -0.65 -4.36 8.71
N ALA A 67 -0.22 -3.31 7.98
CA ALA A 67 -0.62 -3.12 6.60
C ALA A 67 -0.15 -4.28 5.72
N PHE A 68 1.07 -4.77 5.94
CA PHE A 68 1.57 -5.94 5.22
C PHE A 68 0.73 -7.17 5.48
N LEU A 69 0.27 -7.35 6.71
CA LEU A 69 -0.59 -8.49 7.04
C LEU A 69 -1.90 -8.43 6.26
N TYR A 70 -2.46 -7.23 6.09
CA TYR A 70 -3.69 -7.05 5.31
C TYR A 70 -3.47 -7.43 3.84
N VAL A 71 -2.34 -7.01 3.28
CA VAL A 71 -1.99 -7.35 1.89
C VAL A 71 -1.82 -8.85 1.74
N TRP A 72 -1.05 -9.48 2.64
CA TRP A 72 -0.77 -10.91 2.57
C TRP A 72 -2.03 -11.75 2.66
N LYS A 73 -3.01 -11.31 3.45
CA LYS A 73 -4.29 -12.02 3.56
C LYS A 73 -5.05 -12.08 2.23
N LYS A 74 -4.84 -11.08 1.38
CA LYS A 74 -5.49 -11.02 0.06
C LYS A 74 -4.78 -11.85 -1.00
N ILE A 75 -3.54 -12.20 -0.75
CA ILE A 75 -2.72 -12.95 -1.71
C ILE A 75 -2.70 -14.43 -1.31
N PRO A 76 -3.28 -15.32 -2.13
CA PRO A 76 -3.40 -16.75 -1.76
C PRO A 76 -2.08 -17.41 -1.44
N LYS A 77 -1.02 -16.98 -2.10
CA LYS A 77 0.33 -17.53 -1.92
C LYS A 77 0.86 -17.37 -0.48
N TYR A 78 0.36 -16.36 0.24
CA TYR A 78 0.85 -16.03 1.59
C TYR A 78 -0.14 -16.40 2.70
N LYS A 79 -1.18 -17.09 2.36
CA LYS A 79 -2.15 -17.55 3.37
C LYS A 79 -1.62 -18.75 4.14
#